data_b7036c78ae63bf7f8488412de37e1fc1
#
_entry.id   b7036c78ae63bf7f8488412de37e1fc1
#
_cell.length_a   1.000
_cell.length_b   1.000
_cell.length_c   1.000
_cell.angle_alpha   90.00
_cell.angle_beta   90.00
_cell.angle_gamma   90.00
#
_symmetry.space_group_name_H-M   'P 1'
#
loop_
_entity.id
_entity.type
_entity.pdbx_description
1 polymer ?
#
loop_
_entity_poly.entity_id
_entity_poly.type
_entity_poly.pdbx_seq_one_letter_code
_entity_poly.pdbx_strand_id
1 'polypeptide(L)'
;RRAFIRKNGTFTLLAPFTSLSINPFNSSSQKQKINKPDWLLQMISNNDLGVRSTLERYIDDQSSPYYGAVVDGYEMATAHAITSFLKAGICALVSPESAFYNNQKLLKKLALSCDYFLTLQHEDGTIDLVSTNFHSTPDTGFIVKWLAPVWRLLDESEVEEKESVLTPLKQFLINAGEALKVGGIHTPNHRWVVSSGLTELYKINPDPAYRLRAEEWLEEQIDLDEDGQFQEKSSYIYSSLSDRVLISIARGFDKPELLDYVFKNLKMNLFYIHPNGEIVTEASGRQDNSIIGYLQNYYYPYRYMALKTGDGQFAAACRLIEETSFEKATGFLYYFLEDPTLWKELPVAKPLPIDYAKEFSNSNLMRVRRGPYDASILSGSSVFFTFHKKELMLQGMRFASAFFGKGQFSADAYKVENGKYILTS
;
A
#
# COMPACT_ATOMS: atom_id res chain seq x y z
N ARG A 1 -1.30 48.38 -27.91
CA ARG A 1 -2.17 49.30 -28.70
C ARG A 1 -3.49 48.62 -29.05
N ARG A 2 -4.58 49.34 -28.75
CA ARG A 2 -6.03 49.20 -29.07
C ARG A 2 -6.77 48.19 -28.18
N ALA A 3 -7.57 48.54 -27.21
CA ALA A 3 -8.59 49.59 -26.96
C ALA A 3 -10.00 49.22 -27.50
N PHE A 4 -10.93 49.17 -26.53
CA PHE A 4 -12.37 49.49 -26.56
C PHE A 4 -13.33 48.53 -27.33
N ILE A 5 -14.43 48.11 -26.68
CA ILE A 5 -15.69 48.82 -26.52
C ILE A 5 -16.57 48.22 -25.41
N ARG A 6 -17.10 49.09 -24.53
CA ARG A 6 -18.22 48.86 -23.61
C ARG A 6 -19.55 48.85 -24.37
N LYS A 7 -20.52 48.07 -23.93
CA LYS A 7 -21.95 48.42 -24.04
C LYS A 7 -22.71 48.04 -22.76
N ASN A 8 -23.30 49.05 -22.15
CA ASN A 8 -24.23 49.02 -21.05
C ASN A 8 -25.61 48.50 -21.52
N GLY A 9 -26.31 47.80 -20.66
CA GLY A 9 -27.72 47.47 -20.80
C GLY A 9 -28.31 47.13 -19.43
N THR A 10 -28.89 48.14 -18.78
CA THR A 10 -29.65 48.05 -17.53
C THR A 10 -31.04 47.56 -17.84
N PHE A 11 -31.52 46.48 -17.20
CA PHE A 11 -32.95 46.17 -17.09
C PHE A 11 -33.29 45.85 -15.64
N THR A 12 -34.08 46.76 -15.04
CA THR A 12 -34.69 46.64 -13.74
C THR A 12 -36.05 45.96 -13.91
N LEU A 13 -36.32 44.84 -13.24
CA LEU A 13 -37.66 44.32 -13.01
C LEU A 13 -37.80 43.98 -11.53
N LEU A 14 -38.63 44.80 -10.88
CA LEU A 14 -39.14 44.58 -9.53
C LEU A 14 -40.32 43.60 -9.62
N ALA A 15 -40.27 42.52 -8.80
CA ALA A 15 -41.47 41.73 -8.45
C ALA A 15 -41.43 41.42 -6.96
N PRO A 16 -42.59 41.28 -6.29
CA PRO A 16 -42.72 41.46 -4.83
C PRO A 16 -42.30 40.24 -4.04
N PHE A 17 -41.65 40.48 -2.90
CA PHE A 17 -41.36 39.51 -1.87
C PHE A 17 -42.65 39.01 -1.19
N THR A 18 -43.01 37.75 -1.37
CA THR A 18 -43.87 37.02 -0.45
C THR A 18 -42.99 36.24 0.54
N SER A 19 -43.12 36.61 1.81
CA SER A 19 -42.51 35.94 2.91
C SER A 19 -43.06 34.51 3.08
N LEU A 20 -42.26 33.51 2.69
CA LEU A 20 -42.50 32.12 3.08
C LEU A 20 -41.76 31.86 4.39
N SER A 21 -42.51 31.62 5.43
CA SER A 21 -41.99 31.12 6.71
C SER A 21 -41.42 29.71 6.50
N ILE A 22 -40.10 29.59 6.60
CA ILE A 22 -39.41 28.30 6.60
C ILE A 22 -39.48 27.76 8.01
N ASN A 23 -40.29 26.72 8.23
CA ASN A 23 -40.20 25.86 9.41
C ASN A 23 -38.79 25.22 9.45
N PRO A 24 -38.12 25.21 10.60
CA PRO A 24 -36.89 24.45 10.71
C PRO A 24 -37.21 22.95 10.62
N PHE A 25 -36.90 22.35 9.48
CA PHE A 25 -36.85 20.90 9.37
C PHE A 25 -35.82 20.38 10.35
N ASN A 26 -36.30 19.71 11.38
CA ASN A 26 -35.56 18.82 12.25
C ASN A 26 -35.09 17.62 11.38
N SER A 27 -33.97 17.78 10.68
CA SER A 27 -33.32 16.64 10.03
C SER A 27 -32.43 15.94 11.08
N SER A 28 -33.06 15.12 11.90
CA SER A 28 -32.37 13.99 12.50
C SER A 28 -32.00 13.05 11.36
N SER A 29 -30.86 13.28 10.72
CA SER A 29 -30.27 12.30 9.82
C SER A 29 -29.90 11.10 10.68
N GLN A 30 -30.77 10.11 10.74
CA GLN A 30 -30.38 8.76 11.10
C GLN A 30 -29.26 8.39 10.12
N LYS A 31 -28.00 8.42 10.59
CA LYS A 31 -26.88 7.79 9.92
C LYS A 31 -27.31 6.34 9.70
N GLN A 32 -27.71 5.99 8.47
CA GLN A 32 -27.94 4.60 8.11
C GLN A 32 -26.68 3.84 8.55
N LYS A 33 -26.83 2.91 9.47
CA LYS A 33 -25.77 2.01 9.91
C LYS A 33 -25.41 1.16 8.70
N ILE A 34 -24.39 1.55 7.95
CA ILE A 34 -23.85 0.74 6.85
C ILE A 34 -23.24 -0.48 7.52
N ASN A 35 -23.87 -1.64 7.35
CA ASN A 35 -23.33 -2.89 7.88
C ASN A 35 -22.03 -3.21 7.16
N LYS A 36 -20.99 -3.56 7.94
CA LYS A 36 -19.73 -4.04 7.38
C LYS A 36 -19.95 -5.35 6.62
N PRO A 37 -19.38 -5.51 5.42
CA PRO A 37 -19.51 -6.76 4.66
C PRO A 37 -18.70 -7.90 5.31
N ASP A 38 -19.06 -9.14 5.01
CA ASP A 38 -18.47 -10.34 5.63
C ASP A 38 -16.94 -10.42 5.48
N TRP A 39 -16.40 -10.01 4.32
CA TRP A 39 -14.95 -9.99 4.12
C TRP A 39 -14.24 -9.01 5.08
N LEU A 40 -14.88 -7.89 5.44
CA LEU A 40 -14.31 -6.93 6.39
C LEU A 40 -14.40 -7.46 7.83
N LEU A 41 -15.51 -8.13 8.18
CA LEU A 41 -15.65 -8.82 9.46
C LEU A 41 -14.59 -9.91 9.63
N GLN A 42 -14.32 -10.67 8.58
CA GLN A 42 -13.23 -11.65 8.56
C GLN A 42 -11.86 -10.99 8.75
N MET A 43 -11.61 -9.85 8.08
CA MET A 43 -10.34 -9.11 8.22
C MET A 43 -10.16 -8.58 9.65
N ILE A 44 -11.22 -8.10 10.31
CA ILE A 44 -11.20 -7.69 11.72
C ILE A 44 -10.87 -8.89 12.61
N SER A 45 -11.53 -10.04 12.39
CA SER A 45 -11.26 -11.27 13.15
C SER A 45 -9.82 -11.75 12.99
N ASN A 46 -9.27 -11.70 11.76
CA ASN A 46 -7.87 -12.04 11.50
C ASN A 46 -6.91 -11.05 12.19
N ASN A 47 -7.27 -9.76 12.24
CA ASN A 47 -6.49 -8.76 12.97
C ASN A 47 -6.44 -9.06 14.48
N ASP A 48 -7.55 -9.52 15.05
CA ASP A 48 -7.61 -9.92 16.47
C ASP A 48 -6.66 -11.09 16.77
N LEU A 49 -6.55 -12.06 15.85
CA LEU A 49 -5.56 -13.16 15.98
C LEU A 49 -4.13 -12.61 15.94
N GLY A 50 -3.86 -11.65 15.05
CA GLY A 50 -2.57 -10.95 14.97
C GLY A 50 -2.24 -10.19 16.25
N VAL A 51 -3.21 -9.49 16.85
CA VAL A 51 -3.04 -8.80 18.15
C VAL A 51 -2.71 -9.79 19.25
N ARG A 52 -3.42 -10.94 19.34
CA ARG A 52 -3.13 -12.00 20.34
C ARG A 52 -1.71 -12.52 20.20
N SER A 53 -1.31 -12.90 18.98
CA SER A 53 0.06 -13.39 18.71
C SER A 53 1.13 -12.35 19.04
N THR A 54 0.84 -11.06 18.81
CA THR A 54 1.78 -9.99 19.15
C THR A 54 1.89 -9.79 20.66
N LEU A 55 0.79 -9.91 21.40
CA LEU A 55 0.78 -9.84 22.86
C LEU A 55 1.62 -10.93 23.54
N GLU A 56 1.83 -12.08 22.90
CA GLU A 56 2.73 -13.13 23.40
C GLU A 56 4.21 -12.70 23.39
N ARG A 57 4.56 -11.69 22.58
CA ARG A 57 5.91 -11.13 22.44
C ARG A 57 6.05 -9.75 23.08
N TYR A 58 5.05 -9.33 23.83
CA TYR A 58 5.03 -8.05 24.54
C TYR A 58 5.84 -8.16 25.83
N ILE A 59 6.70 -7.21 26.11
CA ILE A 59 7.54 -7.18 27.33
C ILE A 59 6.81 -6.44 28.42
N ASP A 60 6.28 -7.22 29.40
CA ASP A 60 5.49 -6.73 30.54
C ASP A 60 6.31 -6.66 31.85
N ASP A 61 7.59 -6.96 31.78
CA ASP A 61 8.51 -6.89 32.93
C ASP A 61 8.97 -5.44 33.16
N GLN A 62 8.50 -4.82 34.21
CA GLN A 62 8.83 -3.44 34.59
C GLN A 62 10.32 -3.24 34.90
N SER A 63 11.08 -4.29 35.22
CA SER A 63 12.52 -4.22 35.43
C SER A 63 13.33 -4.26 34.14
N SER A 64 12.70 -4.61 33.01
CA SER A 64 13.33 -4.69 31.71
C SER A 64 13.56 -3.29 31.12
N PRO A 65 14.72 -3.01 30.51
CA PRO A 65 14.93 -1.80 29.73
C PRO A 65 14.03 -1.70 28.50
N TYR A 66 13.37 -2.81 28.12
CA TYR A 66 12.44 -2.91 27.00
C TYR A 66 10.97 -2.96 27.45
N TYR A 67 10.67 -2.54 28.68
CA TYR A 67 9.29 -2.51 29.19
C TYR A 67 8.36 -1.72 28.27
N GLY A 68 7.25 -2.32 27.87
CA GLY A 68 6.31 -1.74 26.91
C GLY A 68 6.61 -2.06 25.44
N ALA A 69 7.78 -2.63 25.12
CA ALA A 69 8.12 -3.00 23.75
C ALA A 69 7.45 -4.32 23.31
N VAL A 70 7.42 -4.52 21.99
CA VAL A 70 7.17 -5.80 21.34
C VAL A 70 8.43 -6.19 20.57
N VAL A 71 8.85 -7.44 20.71
CA VAL A 71 9.98 -7.96 19.93
C VAL A 71 9.52 -8.58 18.61
N ASP A 72 10.38 -8.51 17.60
CA ASP A 72 10.19 -9.14 16.30
C ASP A 72 10.54 -10.65 16.34
N GLY A 73 10.61 -11.30 15.17
CA GLY A 73 10.97 -12.72 15.06
C GLY A 73 12.44 -13.02 15.38
N TYR A 74 13.27 -12.01 15.57
CA TYR A 74 14.68 -12.10 16.00
C TYR A 74 14.89 -11.68 17.45
N GLU A 75 13.80 -11.55 18.22
CA GLU A 75 13.79 -11.10 19.62
C GLU A 75 14.31 -9.66 19.81
N MET A 76 14.18 -8.82 18.78
CA MET A 76 14.62 -7.44 18.81
C MET A 76 13.44 -6.47 18.96
N ALA A 77 13.54 -5.53 19.89
CA ALA A 77 12.58 -4.44 20.08
C ALA A 77 12.83 -3.34 19.04
N THR A 78 12.23 -3.47 17.86
CA THR A 78 12.44 -2.55 16.75
C THR A 78 11.26 -1.59 16.56
N ALA A 79 11.51 -0.43 15.96
CA ALA A 79 10.47 0.54 15.61
C ALA A 79 9.38 -0.09 14.72
N HIS A 80 9.75 -1.00 13.80
CA HIS A 80 8.81 -1.70 12.92
C HIS A 80 7.93 -2.71 13.67
N ALA A 81 8.48 -3.43 14.64
CA ALA A 81 7.71 -4.36 15.48
C ALA A 81 6.63 -3.62 16.28
N ILE A 82 7.02 -2.51 16.92
CA ILE A 82 6.09 -1.68 17.70
C ILE A 82 5.05 -1.04 16.79
N THR A 83 5.45 -0.52 15.62
CA THR A 83 4.50 0.03 14.63
C THR A 83 3.45 -1.00 14.21
N SER A 84 3.85 -2.25 14.01
CA SER A 84 2.92 -3.33 13.67
C SER A 84 1.92 -3.59 14.79
N PHE A 85 2.36 -3.57 16.04
CA PHE A 85 1.51 -3.71 17.22
C PHE A 85 0.54 -2.53 17.38
N LEU A 86 1.05 -1.29 17.31
CA LEU A 86 0.22 -0.07 17.41
C LEU A 86 -0.86 -0.06 16.32
N LYS A 87 -0.49 -0.36 15.07
CA LYS A 87 -1.41 -0.40 13.94
C LYS A 87 -2.52 -1.43 14.15
N ALA A 88 -2.16 -2.67 14.46
CA ALA A 88 -3.13 -3.74 14.66
C ALA A 88 -4.00 -3.51 15.90
N GLY A 89 -3.39 -3.10 17.01
CA GLY A 89 -4.07 -2.85 18.28
C GLY A 89 -5.06 -1.69 18.19
N ILE A 90 -4.69 -0.60 17.54
CA ILE A 90 -5.61 0.54 17.35
C ILE A 90 -6.78 0.13 16.45
N CYS A 91 -6.54 -0.58 15.33
CA CYS A 91 -7.62 -1.11 14.49
C CYS A 91 -8.59 -1.99 15.29
N ALA A 92 -8.08 -2.82 16.21
CA ALA A 92 -8.91 -3.66 17.06
C ALA A 92 -9.70 -2.85 18.09
N LEU A 93 -9.09 -1.84 18.74
CA LEU A 93 -9.76 -0.99 19.72
C LEU A 93 -10.95 -0.21 19.13
N VAL A 94 -10.82 0.28 17.90
CA VAL A 94 -11.83 1.13 17.27
C VAL A 94 -12.92 0.35 16.52
N SER A 95 -12.76 -0.95 16.35
CA SER A 95 -13.71 -1.80 15.60
C SER A 95 -14.73 -2.45 16.55
N PRO A 96 -16.02 -2.09 16.50
CA PRO A 96 -17.04 -2.67 17.39
C PRO A 96 -17.16 -4.18 17.30
N GLU A 97 -16.79 -4.79 16.19
CA GLU A 97 -16.84 -6.23 15.95
C GLU A 97 -15.59 -6.99 16.41
N SER A 98 -14.55 -6.26 16.85
CA SER A 98 -13.32 -6.84 17.40
C SER A 98 -13.56 -7.36 18.83
N ALA A 99 -12.89 -8.46 19.18
CA ALA A 99 -12.82 -8.94 20.55
C ALA A 99 -12.09 -7.96 21.51
N PHE A 100 -11.39 -6.98 20.95
CA PHE A 100 -10.65 -5.96 21.70
C PHE A 100 -11.31 -4.58 21.63
N TYR A 101 -12.56 -4.49 21.14
CA TYR A 101 -13.25 -3.21 21.09
C TYR A 101 -13.28 -2.51 22.47
N ASN A 102 -12.82 -1.26 22.51
CA ASN A 102 -12.74 -0.44 23.73
C ASN A 102 -12.05 -1.15 24.91
N ASN A 103 -11.08 -2.02 24.65
CA ASN A 103 -10.40 -2.82 25.66
C ASN A 103 -9.31 -2.02 26.39
N GLN A 104 -9.59 -1.62 27.63
CA GLN A 104 -8.70 -0.77 28.42
C GLN A 104 -7.35 -1.42 28.78
N LYS A 105 -7.29 -2.78 28.82
CA LYS A 105 -6.00 -3.47 29.05
C LYS A 105 -5.10 -3.39 27.82
N LEU A 106 -5.68 -3.51 26.62
CA LEU A 106 -4.95 -3.32 25.37
C LEU A 106 -4.52 -1.85 25.24
N LEU A 107 -5.41 -0.89 25.51
CA LEU A 107 -5.10 0.53 25.45
C LEU A 107 -3.89 0.89 26.31
N LYS A 108 -3.83 0.39 27.56
CA LYS A 108 -2.69 0.61 28.47
C LYS A 108 -1.38 0.05 27.90
N LYS A 109 -1.42 -1.13 27.28
CA LYS A 109 -0.22 -1.70 26.63
C LYS A 109 0.22 -0.90 25.41
N LEU A 110 -0.73 -0.40 24.62
CA LEU A 110 -0.41 0.49 23.48
C LEU A 110 0.18 1.82 23.95
N ALA A 111 -0.32 2.39 25.05
CA ALA A 111 0.24 3.61 25.64
C ALA A 111 1.71 3.42 26.08
N LEU A 112 2.00 2.34 26.81
CA LEU A 112 3.38 1.98 27.18
C LEU A 112 4.27 1.74 25.97
N SER A 113 3.70 1.12 24.90
CA SER A 113 4.44 0.95 23.65
C SER A 113 4.73 2.29 22.94
N CYS A 114 3.83 3.26 23.03
CA CYS A 114 4.09 4.60 22.50
C CYS A 114 5.21 5.32 23.28
N ASP A 115 5.23 5.18 24.61
CA ASP A 115 6.29 5.75 25.44
C ASP A 115 7.66 5.13 25.09
N TYR A 116 7.73 3.80 24.98
CA TYR A 116 8.95 3.12 24.55
C TYR A 116 9.33 3.51 23.11
N PHE A 117 8.36 3.65 22.22
CA PHE A 117 8.57 4.01 20.82
C PHE A 117 9.24 5.38 20.65
N LEU A 118 8.86 6.35 21.49
CA LEU A 118 9.51 7.67 21.55
C LEU A 118 10.99 7.57 21.90
N THR A 119 11.42 6.57 22.70
CA THR A 119 12.84 6.37 23.04
C THR A 119 13.68 5.85 21.84
N LEU A 120 13.03 5.30 20.82
CA LEU A 120 13.70 4.87 19.59
C LEU A 120 13.83 5.96 18.53
N GLN A 121 13.17 7.11 18.74
CA GLN A 121 13.23 8.23 17.82
C GLN A 121 14.45 9.11 18.14
N HIS A 122 15.26 9.39 17.14
CA HIS A 122 16.39 10.29 17.24
C HIS A 122 15.95 11.75 17.38
N GLU A 123 16.87 12.62 17.85
CA GLU A 123 16.62 14.06 17.99
C GLU A 123 16.27 14.74 16.66
N ASP A 124 16.76 14.19 15.52
CA ASP A 124 16.42 14.66 14.17
C ASP A 124 15.06 14.16 13.68
N GLY A 125 14.31 13.44 14.50
CA GLY A 125 12.97 12.90 14.20
C GLY A 125 12.97 11.58 13.43
N THR A 126 14.13 11.04 13.04
CA THR A 126 14.25 9.77 12.34
C THR A 126 14.21 8.57 13.28
N ILE A 127 14.06 7.37 12.68
CA ILE A 127 14.28 6.07 13.34
C ILE A 127 15.31 5.25 12.56
N ASP A 128 15.76 4.16 13.18
CA ASP A 128 16.66 3.20 12.54
C ASP A 128 15.89 2.01 11.92
N LEU A 129 16.33 1.58 10.76
CA LEU A 129 16.20 0.21 10.32
C LEU A 129 17.45 -0.53 10.78
N VAL A 130 17.38 -1.14 11.96
CA VAL A 130 18.54 -1.69 12.71
C VAL A 130 19.41 -2.67 11.94
N SER A 131 18.89 -3.26 10.86
CA SER A 131 19.65 -4.18 10.00
C SER A 131 20.59 -3.49 9.01
N THR A 132 20.28 -2.25 8.57
CA THR A 132 20.99 -1.63 7.44
C THR A 132 21.11 -0.11 7.45
N ASN A 133 20.12 0.63 7.99
CA ASN A 133 20.04 2.08 7.84
C ASN A 133 19.80 2.76 9.18
N PHE A 134 20.73 3.62 9.58
CA PHE A 134 20.61 4.45 10.77
C PHE A 134 20.18 5.87 10.38
N HIS A 135 19.42 6.56 11.25
CA HIS A 135 18.81 7.86 10.96
C HIS A 135 18.07 7.86 9.60
N SER A 136 17.23 6.85 9.40
CA SER A 136 16.65 6.56 8.09
C SER A 136 15.37 7.34 7.82
N THR A 137 15.43 8.35 6.97
CA THR A 137 14.25 9.07 6.48
C THR A 137 13.25 8.15 5.77
N PRO A 138 13.64 7.26 4.85
CA PRO A 138 12.68 6.36 4.21
C PRO A 138 11.94 5.45 5.19
N ASP A 139 12.67 4.84 6.15
CA ASP A 139 12.06 3.93 7.13
C ASP A 139 11.13 4.69 8.08
N THR A 140 11.50 5.91 8.46
CA THR A 140 10.60 6.84 9.17
C THR A 140 9.34 7.10 8.36
N GLY A 141 9.45 7.34 7.05
CA GLY A 141 8.32 7.51 6.14
C GLY A 141 7.42 6.28 6.06
N PHE A 142 7.99 5.05 6.06
CA PHE A 142 7.22 3.80 6.14
C PHE A 142 6.37 3.72 7.40
N ILE A 143 6.92 4.14 8.54
CA ILE A 143 6.21 4.15 9.81
C ILE A 143 5.10 5.19 9.81
N VAL A 144 5.41 6.41 9.40
CA VAL A 144 4.45 7.52 9.39
C VAL A 144 3.22 7.22 8.56
N LYS A 145 3.40 6.68 7.32
CA LYS A 145 2.26 6.35 6.45
C LYS A 145 1.34 5.25 7.01
N TRP A 146 1.80 4.48 8.00
CA TRP A 146 0.97 3.48 8.68
C TRP A 146 0.35 4.03 9.96
N LEU A 147 1.09 4.80 10.74
CA LEU A 147 0.64 5.27 12.04
C LEU A 147 -0.26 6.51 11.96
N ALA A 148 -0.06 7.38 10.98
CA ALA A 148 -0.89 8.57 10.85
C ALA A 148 -2.38 8.25 10.54
N PRO A 149 -2.72 7.31 9.63
CA PRO A 149 -4.10 6.86 9.45
C PRO A 149 -4.72 6.24 10.72
N VAL A 150 -4.01 5.36 11.42
CA VAL A 150 -4.57 4.73 12.62
C VAL A 150 -4.67 5.70 13.79
N TRP A 151 -3.79 6.70 13.87
CA TRP A 151 -3.95 7.82 14.80
C TRP A 151 -5.29 8.54 14.59
N ARG A 152 -5.65 8.87 13.33
CA ARG A 152 -6.94 9.49 13.01
C ARG A 152 -8.12 8.58 13.36
N LEU A 153 -8.03 7.29 13.07
CA LEU A 153 -9.07 6.32 13.45
C LEU A 153 -9.31 6.31 14.95
N LEU A 154 -8.25 6.38 15.75
CA LEU A 154 -8.38 6.45 17.21
C LEU A 154 -8.93 7.82 17.66
N ASP A 155 -8.44 8.91 17.08
CA ASP A 155 -8.89 10.29 17.40
C ASP A 155 -10.39 10.47 17.16
N GLU A 156 -10.91 9.94 16.04
CA GLU A 156 -12.33 9.99 15.69
C GLU A 156 -13.20 8.98 16.45
N SER A 157 -12.61 8.06 17.21
CA SER A 157 -13.32 6.99 17.91
C SER A 157 -13.86 7.44 19.28
N GLU A 158 -14.78 6.65 19.83
CA GLU A 158 -15.33 6.81 21.19
C GLU A 158 -14.55 5.99 22.25
N VAL A 159 -13.31 5.59 21.96
CA VAL A 159 -12.47 4.85 22.92
C VAL A 159 -12.14 5.73 24.12
N GLU A 160 -12.46 5.24 25.31
CA GLU A 160 -12.18 5.96 26.55
C GLU A 160 -10.67 6.02 26.84
N GLU A 161 -10.19 7.10 27.47
CA GLU A 161 -8.76 7.31 27.83
C GLU A 161 -7.78 7.25 26.63
N LYS A 162 -8.28 7.42 25.41
CA LYS A 162 -7.47 7.35 24.16
C LYS A 162 -6.30 8.34 24.11
N GLU A 163 -6.35 9.44 24.86
CA GLU A 163 -5.29 10.44 24.94
C GLU A 163 -3.96 9.87 25.43
N SER A 164 -4.01 8.79 26.20
CA SER A 164 -2.80 8.08 26.63
C SER A 164 -1.98 7.50 25.48
N VAL A 165 -2.62 7.21 24.33
CA VAL A 165 -1.98 6.76 23.08
C VAL A 165 -1.83 7.93 22.10
N LEU A 166 -2.88 8.75 21.95
CA LEU A 166 -2.89 9.83 20.96
C LEU A 166 -1.78 10.86 21.18
N THR A 167 -1.53 11.25 22.43
CA THR A 167 -0.56 12.30 22.75
C THR A 167 0.88 11.89 22.40
N PRO A 168 1.44 10.77 22.92
CA PRO A 168 2.79 10.37 22.57
C PRO A 168 2.94 9.99 21.09
N LEU A 169 1.93 9.37 20.50
CA LEU A 169 1.98 9.01 19.08
C LEU A 169 1.96 10.27 18.19
N LYS A 170 1.20 11.30 18.54
CA LYS A 170 1.22 12.58 17.82
C LYS A 170 2.58 13.25 17.92
N GLN A 171 3.22 13.21 19.11
CA GLN A 171 4.56 13.76 19.30
C GLN A 171 5.56 13.07 18.35
N PHE A 172 5.54 11.72 18.31
CA PHE A 172 6.37 10.96 17.37
C PHE A 172 6.13 11.38 15.90
N LEU A 173 4.85 11.47 15.50
CA LEU A 173 4.46 11.82 14.13
C LEU A 173 4.92 13.23 13.73
N ILE A 174 4.82 14.21 14.61
CA ILE A 174 5.28 15.58 14.34
C ILE A 174 6.80 15.64 14.21
N ASN A 175 7.55 15.02 15.14
CA ASN A 175 9.00 14.94 15.04
C ASN A 175 9.45 14.25 13.73
N ALA A 176 8.80 13.13 13.37
CA ALA A 176 9.06 12.45 12.11
C ALA A 176 8.78 13.34 10.89
N GLY A 177 7.74 14.19 10.96
CA GLY A 177 7.42 15.16 9.92
C GLY A 177 8.56 16.14 9.65
N GLU A 178 9.24 16.60 10.69
CA GLU A 178 10.42 17.48 10.55
C GLU A 178 11.56 16.77 9.79
N ALA A 179 11.80 15.49 10.10
CA ALA A 179 12.78 14.68 9.37
C ALA A 179 12.40 14.47 7.91
N LEU A 180 11.12 14.18 7.62
CA LEU A 180 10.64 13.91 6.26
C LEU A 180 10.68 15.14 5.36
N LYS A 181 10.57 16.37 5.91
CA LYS A 181 10.67 17.61 5.14
C LYS A 181 12.03 17.82 4.50
N VAL A 182 13.10 17.34 5.14
CA VAL A 182 14.48 17.64 4.73
C VAL A 182 15.31 16.43 4.35
N GLY A 183 14.86 15.24 4.70
CA GLY A 183 15.63 14.01 4.52
C GLY A 183 15.69 13.52 3.07
N GLY A 184 16.66 12.65 2.81
CA GLY A 184 16.91 12.06 1.51
C GLY A 184 16.28 10.67 1.34
N ILE A 185 16.55 10.08 0.18
CA ILE A 185 16.07 8.74 -0.22
C ILE A 185 17.20 7.88 -0.73
N HIS A 186 16.98 6.55 -0.80
CA HIS A 186 17.93 5.57 -1.32
C HIS A 186 17.48 4.90 -2.62
N THR A 187 16.16 4.73 -2.81
CA THR A 187 15.59 4.03 -3.96
C THR A 187 14.35 4.76 -4.49
N PRO A 188 13.95 4.54 -5.74
CA PRO A 188 12.85 5.27 -6.38
C PRO A 188 11.53 5.26 -5.59
N ASN A 189 11.13 4.10 -5.07
CA ASN A 189 9.87 3.99 -4.30
C ASN A 189 9.87 4.84 -3.01
N HIS A 190 11.02 5.16 -2.44
CA HIS A 190 11.12 5.96 -1.21
C HIS A 190 10.57 7.38 -1.40
N ARG A 191 10.65 7.96 -2.60
CA ARG A 191 10.02 9.26 -2.94
C ARG A 191 8.53 9.22 -2.63
N TRP A 192 7.87 8.15 -3.08
CA TRP A 192 6.43 7.98 -2.94
C TRP A 192 6.05 7.65 -1.49
N VAL A 193 6.88 6.88 -0.79
CA VAL A 193 6.69 6.58 0.64
C VAL A 193 6.78 7.84 1.48
N VAL A 194 7.83 8.65 1.30
CA VAL A 194 8.01 9.93 2.01
C VAL A 194 6.86 10.89 1.68
N SER A 195 6.53 11.06 0.39
CA SER A 195 5.42 11.92 -0.03
C SER A 195 4.07 11.47 0.56
N SER A 196 3.82 10.16 0.61
CA SER A 196 2.62 9.62 1.25
C SER A 196 2.62 9.87 2.76
N GLY A 197 3.77 9.68 3.43
CA GLY A 197 3.92 10.01 4.85
C GLY A 197 3.60 11.48 5.14
N LEU A 198 4.16 12.40 4.36
CA LEU A 198 3.87 13.83 4.44
C LEU A 198 2.39 14.14 4.16
N THR A 199 1.78 13.45 3.19
CA THR A 199 0.34 13.58 2.88
C THR A 199 -0.53 13.17 4.08
N GLU A 200 -0.19 12.06 4.73
CA GLU A 200 -0.94 11.58 5.89
C GLU A 200 -0.75 12.49 7.12
N LEU A 201 0.46 13.05 7.30
CA LEU A 201 0.74 14.05 8.33
C LEU A 201 -0.01 15.36 8.10
N TYR A 202 -0.12 15.80 6.85
CA TYR A 202 -0.85 17.03 6.52
C TYR A 202 -2.31 16.98 6.95
N LYS A 203 -2.93 15.80 7.01
CA LYS A 203 -4.29 15.62 7.52
C LYS A 203 -4.39 15.78 9.04
N ILE A 204 -3.30 15.59 9.78
CA ILE A 204 -3.22 15.70 11.24
C ILE A 204 -2.74 17.09 11.65
N ASN A 205 -1.74 17.60 10.96
CA ASN A 205 -1.10 18.88 11.18
C ASN A 205 -0.87 19.56 9.82
N PRO A 206 -1.73 20.48 9.38
CA PRO A 206 -1.69 21.08 8.04
C PRO A 206 -0.52 22.09 7.90
N ASP A 207 0.73 21.58 7.91
CA ASP A 207 1.92 22.36 7.61
C ASP A 207 2.12 22.43 6.09
N PRO A 208 2.11 23.63 5.47
CA PRO A 208 2.33 23.78 4.03
C PRO A 208 3.67 23.20 3.55
N ALA A 209 4.68 23.10 4.41
CA ALA A 209 5.97 22.52 4.06
C ALA A 209 5.87 21.02 3.76
N TYR A 210 4.93 20.29 4.36
CA TYR A 210 4.68 18.89 4.03
C TYR A 210 4.22 18.73 2.57
N ARG A 211 3.29 19.58 2.16
CA ARG A 211 2.79 19.56 0.78
C ARG A 211 3.87 19.97 -0.21
N LEU A 212 4.59 21.06 0.09
CA LEU A 212 5.69 21.53 -0.75
C LEU A 212 6.73 20.43 -0.99
N ARG A 213 7.19 19.76 0.08
CA ARG A 213 8.18 18.70 -0.04
C ARG A 213 7.68 17.49 -0.85
N ALA A 214 6.43 17.10 -0.68
CA ALA A 214 5.83 16.04 -1.48
C ALA A 214 5.72 16.43 -2.96
N GLU A 215 5.40 17.68 -3.27
CA GLU A 215 5.36 18.20 -4.64
C GLU A 215 6.74 18.23 -5.29
N GLU A 216 7.80 18.59 -4.56
CA GLU A 216 9.20 18.50 -5.03
C GLU A 216 9.56 17.06 -5.46
N TRP A 217 9.16 16.04 -4.69
CA TRP A 217 9.38 14.65 -5.08
C TRP A 217 8.56 14.24 -6.31
N LEU A 218 7.33 14.74 -6.45
CA LEU A 218 6.47 14.45 -7.60
C LEU A 218 7.00 15.10 -8.90
N GLU A 219 7.71 16.23 -8.81
CA GLU A 219 8.35 16.89 -9.97
C GLU A 219 9.43 16.01 -10.61
N GLU A 220 10.02 15.05 -9.87
CA GLU A 220 10.94 14.06 -10.43
C GLU A 220 10.24 13.02 -11.33
N GLN A 221 8.93 13.10 -11.49
CA GLN A 221 8.05 12.22 -12.25
C GLN A 221 7.97 10.79 -11.72
N ILE A 222 6.86 10.14 -11.99
CA ILE A 222 6.63 8.76 -11.57
C ILE A 222 7.43 7.82 -12.47
N ASP A 223 8.21 6.95 -11.85
CA ASP A 223 9.14 5.99 -12.47
C ASP A 223 8.43 4.75 -13.07
N LEU A 224 7.32 4.96 -13.78
CA LEU A 224 6.55 3.92 -14.44
C LEU A 224 6.92 3.87 -15.94
N ASP A 225 7.36 2.72 -16.42
CA ASP A 225 7.74 2.51 -17.80
C ASP A 225 6.53 2.33 -18.75
N GLU A 226 6.81 2.15 -20.05
CA GLU A 226 5.79 1.99 -21.08
C GLU A 226 4.98 0.70 -20.91
N ASP A 227 5.57 -0.35 -20.34
CA ASP A 227 4.91 -1.62 -20.04
C ASP A 227 3.96 -1.51 -18.83
N GLY A 228 4.10 -0.46 -18.02
CA GLY A 228 3.35 -0.26 -16.79
C GLY A 228 4.05 -0.81 -15.55
N GLN A 229 5.36 -1.05 -15.62
CA GLN A 229 6.16 -1.51 -14.50
C GLN A 229 6.95 -0.36 -13.90
N PHE A 230 7.05 -0.31 -12.55
CA PHE A 230 7.95 0.60 -11.86
C PHE A 230 9.41 0.19 -12.06
N GLN A 231 10.33 1.15 -11.98
CA GLN A 231 11.75 0.95 -12.26
C GLN A 231 12.39 -0.23 -11.51
N GLU A 232 11.97 -0.48 -10.29
CA GLU A 232 12.50 -1.58 -9.46
C GLU A 232 12.00 -2.97 -9.89
N LYS A 233 10.97 -3.04 -10.72
CA LYS A 233 10.35 -4.28 -11.25
C LYS A 233 9.91 -5.26 -10.16
N SER A 234 9.77 -4.78 -8.92
CA SER A 234 9.42 -5.57 -7.77
C SER A 234 7.90 -5.75 -7.69
N SER A 235 7.39 -6.70 -8.45
CA SER A 235 5.96 -6.95 -8.57
C SER A 235 5.30 -7.40 -7.27
N TYR A 236 6.01 -8.11 -6.40
CA TYR A 236 5.45 -8.59 -5.14
C TYR A 236 5.47 -7.54 -4.02
N ILE A 237 6.54 -6.75 -3.89
CA ILE A 237 6.72 -5.84 -2.76
C ILE A 237 6.50 -4.38 -3.16
N TYR A 238 7.36 -3.82 -4.00
CA TYR A 238 7.44 -2.37 -4.18
C TYR A 238 6.47 -1.80 -5.20
N SER A 239 6.07 -2.55 -6.24
CA SER A 239 5.03 -2.07 -7.16
C SER A 239 3.69 -1.90 -6.45
N SER A 240 3.27 -2.90 -5.66
CA SER A 240 2.05 -2.80 -4.85
C SER A 240 2.12 -1.72 -3.76
N LEU A 241 3.31 -1.47 -3.22
CA LEU A 241 3.55 -0.36 -2.29
C LEU A 241 3.35 0.97 -3.01
N SER A 242 3.98 1.15 -4.19
CA SER A 242 3.86 2.38 -4.99
C SER A 242 2.40 2.68 -5.33
N ASP A 243 1.62 1.67 -5.73
CA ASP A 243 0.18 1.83 -5.97
C ASP A 243 -0.56 2.35 -4.74
N ARG A 244 -0.32 1.77 -3.56
CA ARG A 244 -1.00 2.20 -2.32
C ARG A 244 -0.65 3.62 -1.94
N VAL A 245 0.62 3.99 -2.01
CA VAL A 245 1.06 5.34 -1.61
C VAL A 245 0.66 6.39 -2.63
N LEU A 246 0.63 6.08 -3.93
CA LEU A 246 0.12 6.98 -4.96
C LEU A 246 -1.39 7.23 -4.80
N ILE A 247 -2.17 6.21 -4.41
CA ILE A 247 -3.59 6.40 -4.06
C ILE A 247 -3.72 7.35 -2.85
N SER A 248 -2.88 7.19 -1.82
CA SER A 248 -2.89 8.07 -0.65
C SER A 248 -2.59 9.52 -1.03
N ILE A 249 -1.55 9.76 -1.83
CA ILE A 249 -1.16 11.10 -2.30
C ILE A 249 -2.27 11.70 -3.17
N ALA A 250 -2.80 10.91 -4.13
CA ALA A 250 -3.87 11.35 -5.02
C ALA A 250 -5.10 11.86 -4.25
N ARG A 251 -5.46 11.17 -3.19
CA ARG A 251 -6.61 11.53 -2.33
C ARG A 251 -6.31 12.68 -1.39
N GLY A 252 -5.12 12.71 -0.79
CA GLY A 252 -4.78 13.68 0.26
C GLY A 252 -4.41 15.06 -0.28
N PHE A 253 -3.81 15.13 -1.46
CA PHE A 253 -3.43 16.39 -2.11
C PHE A 253 -4.24 16.73 -3.36
N ASP A 254 -5.34 16.01 -3.61
CA ASP A 254 -6.23 16.22 -4.77
C ASP A 254 -5.46 16.18 -6.10
N LYS A 255 -4.71 15.09 -6.31
CA LYS A 255 -3.92 14.82 -7.52
C LYS A 255 -4.44 13.56 -8.24
N PRO A 256 -5.67 13.59 -8.81
CA PRO A 256 -6.30 12.41 -9.40
C PRO A 256 -5.52 11.81 -10.58
N GLU A 257 -4.66 12.58 -11.24
CA GLU A 257 -3.78 12.13 -12.33
C GLU A 257 -2.81 11.01 -11.90
N LEU A 258 -2.46 10.92 -10.61
CA LEU A 258 -1.62 9.84 -10.10
C LEU A 258 -2.30 8.46 -10.19
N LEU A 259 -3.62 8.44 -10.26
CA LEU A 259 -4.36 7.19 -10.39
C LEU A 259 -4.22 6.54 -11.77
N ASP A 260 -3.83 7.29 -12.79
CA ASP A 260 -3.55 6.73 -14.12
C ASP A 260 -2.32 5.81 -14.09
N TYR A 261 -1.30 6.16 -13.31
CA TYR A 261 -0.14 5.30 -13.07
C TYR A 261 -0.53 4.01 -12.34
N VAL A 262 -1.34 4.15 -11.28
CA VAL A 262 -1.88 2.99 -10.55
C VAL A 262 -2.70 2.09 -11.47
N PHE A 263 -3.59 2.66 -12.27
CA PHE A 263 -4.40 1.90 -13.23
C PHE A 263 -3.52 1.14 -14.22
N LYS A 264 -2.50 1.79 -14.78
CA LYS A 264 -1.58 1.19 -15.74
C LYS A 264 -0.78 0.04 -15.14
N ASN A 265 -0.25 0.22 -13.90
CA ASN A 265 0.47 -0.85 -13.20
C ASN A 265 -0.45 -2.03 -12.87
N LEU A 266 -1.64 -1.79 -12.33
CA LEU A 266 -2.61 -2.84 -12.02
C LEU A 266 -3.05 -3.62 -13.28
N LYS A 267 -3.22 -2.94 -14.42
CA LYS A 267 -3.52 -3.61 -15.71
C LYS A 267 -2.37 -4.49 -16.19
N MET A 268 -1.13 -4.02 -16.06
CA MET A 268 0.07 -4.80 -16.35
C MET A 268 0.12 -6.05 -15.47
N ASN A 269 -0.14 -5.89 -14.19
CA ASN A 269 -0.07 -6.95 -13.19
C ASN A 269 -1.05 -8.11 -13.43
N LEU A 270 -2.17 -7.91 -14.15
CA LEU A 270 -3.07 -9.00 -14.54
C LEU A 270 -2.37 -10.08 -15.40
N PHE A 271 -1.29 -9.73 -16.09
CA PHE A 271 -0.45 -10.66 -16.84
C PHE A 271 0.68 -11.27 -16.01
N TYR A 272 0.88 -10.79 -14.77
CA TYR A 272 1.86 -11.28 -13.81
C TYR A 272 1.26 -12.24 -12.79
N ILE A 273 0.12 -12.87 -13.12
CA ILE A 273 -0.57 -13.84 -12.26
C ILE A 273 -0.36 -15.25 -12.82
N HIS A 274 0.24 -16.13 -12.00
CA HIS A 274 0.34 -17.55 -12.30
C HIS A 274 -1.02 -18.27 -12.16
N PRO A 275 -1.21 -19.46 -12.77
CA PRO A 275 -2.48 -20.19 -12.68
C PRO A 275 -2.92 -20.54 -11.24
N ASN A 276 -1.99 -20.67 -10.31
CA ASN A 276 -2.24 -20.94 -8.88
C ASN A 276 -2.46 -19.68 -8.03
N GLY A 277 -2.53 -18.50 -8.65
CA GLY A 277 -2.73 -17.21 -7.95
C GLY A 277 -1.46 -16.56 -7.41
N GLU A 278 -0.29 -17.15 -7.60
CA GLU A 278 0.99 -16.51 -7.29
C GLU A 278 1.29 -15.38 -8.28
N ILE A 279 2.10 -14.42 -7.82
CA ILE A 279 2.57 -13.32 -8.66
C ILE A 279 3.94 -13.63 -9.27
N VAL A 280 4.13 -13.21 -10.52
CA VAL A 280 5.42 -13.33 -11.23
C VAL A 280 6.46 -12.41 -10.61
N THR A 281 7.57 -12.97 -10.15
CA THR A 281 8.66 -12.23 -9.49
C THR A 281 10.01 -12.38 -10.19
N GLU A 282 10.11 -13.19 -11.23
CA GLU A 282 11.36 -13.56 -11.91
C GLU A 282 12.07 -12.37 -12.56
N ALA A 283 11.33 -11.34 -12.94
CA ALA A 283 11.87 -10.11 -13.53
C ALA A 283 12.21 -9.03 -12.48
N SER A 284 11.97 -9.30 -11.19
CA SER A 284 12.25 -8.31 -10.14
C SER A 284 13.73 -7.93 -10.07
N GLY A 285 14.00 -6.64 -9.93
CA GLY A 285 15.34 -6.09 -9.66
C GLY A 285 15.69 -6.04 -8.16
N ARG A 286 14.82 -6.56 -7.28
CA ARG A 286 14.94 -6.44 -5.83
C ARG A 286 15.00 -7.80 -5.14
N GLN A 287 14.99 -7.79 -3.80
CA GLN A 287 15.07 -8.99 -2.97
C GLN A 287 13.90 -9.97 -3.12
N ASP A 288 12.81 -9.56 -3.77
CA ASP A 288 11.69 -10.44 -4.10
C ASP A 288 11.87 -11.18 -5.43
N ASN A 289 13.04 -11.10 -6.05
CA ASN A 289 13.34 -11.89 -7.24
C ASN A 289 13.22 -13.39 -6.96
N SER A 290 12.39 -14.08 -7.73
CA SER A 290 12.13 -15.52 -7.61
C SER A 290 11.57 -15.98 -6.25
N ILE A 291 10.96 -15.07 -5.49
CA ILE A 291 10.21 -15.40 -4.27
C ILE A 291 8.81 -15.89 -4.67
N ILE A 292 8.30 -16.90 -3.94
CA ILE A 292 6.91 -17.31 -4.01
C ILE A 292 6.07 -16.30 -3.22
N GLY A 293 5.17 -15.61 -3.89
CA GLY A 293 4.28 -14.63 -3.29
C GLY A 293 2.93 -14.59 -3.99
N TYR A 294 1.92 -14.12 -3.27
CA TYR A 294 0.56 -13.99 -3.76
C TYR A 294 0.19 -12.52 -3.92
N LEU A 295 -1.02 -12.26 -4.43
CA LEU A 295 -1.49 -10.92 -4.76
C LEU A 295 -1.98 -10.09 -3.55
N GLN A 296 -1.93 -10.60 -2.32
CA GLN A 296 -2.52 -9.93 -1.14
C GLN A 296 -2.13 -8.46 -0.98
N ASN A 297 -0.90 -8.08 -1.39
CA ASN A 297 -0.41 -6.71 -1.30
C ASN A 297 -1.17 -5.72 -2.22
N TYR A 298 -1.89 -6.26 -3.21
CA TYR A 298 -2.71 -5.49 -4.16
C TYR A 298 -4.19 -5.42 -3.80
N TYR A 299 -4.63 -6.03 -2.67
CA TYR A 299 -6.06 -6.09 -2.35
C TYR A 299 -6.68 -4.69 -2.26
N TYR A 300 -6.04 -3.76 -1.53
CA TYR A 300 -6.52 -2.38 -1.44
C TYR A 300 -6.47 -1.66 -2.81
N PRO A 301 -5.35 -1.63 -3.57
CA PRO A 301 -5.32 -0.97 -4.87
C PRO A 301 -6.36 -1.53 -5.85
N TYR A 302 -6.48 -2.85 -5.99
CA TYR A 302 -7.48 -3.45 -6.87
C TYR A 302 -8.90 -3.09 -6.46
N ARG A 303 -9.22 -3.18 -5.17
CA ARG A 303 -10.55 -2.86 -4.68
C ARG A 303 -10.89 -1.38 -4.87
N TYR A 304 -9.96 -0.48 -4.53
CA TYR A 304 -10.12 0.96 -4.74
C TYR A 304 -10.37 1.28 -6.21
N MET A 305 -9.53 0.77 -7.10
CA MET A 305 -9.62 1.05 -8.54
C MET A 305 -10.81 0.34 -9.19
N ALA A 306 -11.20 -0.86 -8.77
CA ALA A 306 -12.41 -1.52 -9.24
C ALA A 306 -13.66 -0.70 -8.96
N LEU A 307 -13.79 -0.17 -7.75
CA LEU A 307 -14.93 0.67 -7.37
C LEU A 307 -14.91 2.03 -8.07
N LYS A 308 -13.73 2.61 -8.26
CA LYS A 308 -13.57 3.91 -8.91
C LYS A 308 -13.84 3.87 -10.42
N THR A 309 -13.40 2.81 -11.11
CA THR A 309 -13.43 2.72 -12.58
C THR A 309 -14.52 1.79 -13.12
N GLY A 310 -15.11 0.96 -12.27
CA GLY A 310 -16.05 -0.09 -12.71
C GLY A 310 -15.37 -1.28 -13.39
N ASP A 311 -14.04 -1.44 -13.24
CA ASP A 311 -13.28 -2.48 -13.93
C ASP A 311 -13.53 -3.87 -13.34
N GLY A 312 -14.18 -4.74 -14.12
CA GLY A 312 -14.51 -6.11 -13.70
C GLY A 312 -13.30 -7.05 -13.60
N GLN A 313 -12.17 -6.76 -14.26
CA GLN A 313 -10.95 -7.56 -14.10
C GLN A 313 -10.27 -7.26 -12.76
N PHE A 314 -10.32 -6.00 -12.30
CA PHE A 314 -9.85 -5.66 -10.96
C PHE A 314 -10.73 -6.30 -9.88
N ALA A 315 -12.05 -6.38 -10.12
CA ALA A 315 -12.94 -7.13 -9.24
C ALA A 315 -12.61 -8.62 -9.21
N ALA A 316 -12.26 -9.23 -10.35
CA ALA A 316 -11.81 -10.62 -10.40
C ALA A 316 -10.48 -10.83 -9.66
N ALA A 317 -9.54 -9.88 -9.74
CA ALA A 317 -8.30 -9.94 -8.98
C ALA A 317 -8.55 -9.86 -7.46
N CYS A 318 -9.49 -9.03 -6.99
CA CYS A 318 -9.91 -9.01 -5.59
C CYS A 318 -10.42 -10.37 -5.14
N ARG A 319 -11.31 -11.01 -5.92
CA ARG A 319 -11.85 -12.33 -5.60
C ARG A 319 -10.77 -13.41 -5.54
N LEU A 320 -9.82 -13.36 -6.48
CA LEU A 320 -8.68 -14.28 -6.46
C LEU A 320 -7.86 -14.12 -5.16
N ILE A 321 -7.66 -12.89 -4.67
CA ILE A 321 -6.98 -12.64 -3.39
C ILE A 321 -7.81 -13.19 -2.24
N GLU A 322 -9.12 -12.98 -2.24
CA GLU A 322 -10.06 -13.49 -1.24
C GLU A 322 -10.03 -15.03 -1.15
N GLU A 323 -9.82 -15.71 -2.28
CA GLU A 323 -9.74 -17.17 -2.37
C GLU A 323 -8.36 -17.74 -2.01
N THR A 324 -7.26 -17.01 -2.22
CA THR A 324 -5.90 -17.58 -2.15
C THR A 324 -5.02 -17.05 -1.03
N SER A 325 -5.23 -15.82 -0.56
CA SER A 325 -4.27 -15.15 0.34
C SER A 325 -4.87 -14.03 1.17
N PHE A 326 -6.17 -14.07 1.43
CA PHE A 326 -6.89 -12.99 2.09
C PHE A 326 -6.40 -12.71 3.52
N GLU A 327 -6.05 -13.74 4.28
CA GLU A 327 -5.50 -13.61 5.63
C GLU A 327 -4.24 -12.74 5.67
N LYS A 328 -3.43 -12.78 4.61
CA LYS A 328 -2.21 -11.97 4.47
C LYS A 328 -2.49 -10.51 4.14
N ALA A 329 -3.71 -10.18 3.69
CA ALA A 329 -4.14 -8.80 3.43
C ALA A 329 -4.54 -8.05 4.70
N THR A 330 -4.65 -8.72 5.85
CA THR A 330 -5.09 -8.16 7.14
C THR A 330 -4.28 -6.92 7.57
N GLY A 331 -2.99 -6.87 7.22
CA GLY A 331 -2.14 -5.71 7.50
C GLY A 331 -2.60 -4.39 6.88
N PHE A 332 -3.59 -4.43 5.97
CA PHE A 332 -4.17 -3.26 5.30
C PHE A 332 -5.57 -2.89 5.83
N LEU A 333 -6.02 -3.49 6.95
CA LEU A 333 -7.33 -3.25 7.54
C LEU A 333 -7.65 -1.75 7.74
N TYR A 334 -6.67 -0.96 8.17
CA TYR A 334 -6.85 0.46 8.45
C TYR A 334 -7.36 1.26 7.24
N TYR A 335 -6.98 0.94 5.99
CA TYR A 335 -7.52 1.59 4.80
C TYR A 335 -9.04 1.42 4.67
N PHE A 336 -9.53 0.25 5.04
CA PHE A 336 -10.94 -0.08 4.94
C PHE A 336 -11.76 0.45 6.11
N LEU A 337 -11.14 0.62 7.28
CA LEU A 337 -11.77 1.28 8.43
C LEU A 337 -11.88 2.79 8.21
N GLU A 338 -10.86 3.40 7.59
CA GLU A 338 -10.82 4.84 7.32
C GLU A 338 -11.76 5.26 6.17
N ASP A 339 -12.08 4.34 5.24
CA ASP A 339 -12.89 4.65 4.06
C ASP A 339 -14.06 3.68 3.87
N PRO A 340 -15.23 3.95 4.47
CA PRO A 340 -16.41 3.13 4.28
C PRO A 340 -16.93 3.06 2.83
N THR A 341 -16.49 3.94 1.93
CA THR A 341 -16.87 3.86 0.51
C THR A 341 -16.33 2.61 -0.16
N LEU A 342 -15.28 2.01 0.42
CA LEU A 342 -14.69 0.76 -0.03
C LEU A 342 -15.47 -0.49 0.40
N TRP A 343 -16.50 -0.37 1.23
CA TRP A 343 -17.34 -1.49 1.66
C TRP A 343 -18.37 -1.89 0.62
N LYS A 344 -18.57 -1.06 -0.41
CA LYS A 344 -19.52 -1.31 -1.49
C LYS A 344 -19.22 -2.62 -2.22
N GLU A 345 -20.27 -3.19 -2.81
CA GLU A 345 -20.11 -4.33 -3.71
C GLU A 345 -19.21 -4.00 -4.89
N LEU A 346 -18.34 -4.95 -5.22
CA LEU A 346 -17.47 -4.83 -6.38
C LEU A 346 -18.29 -4.93 -7.69
N PRO A 347 -17.81 -4.31 -8.78
CA PRO A 347 -18.38 -4.52 -10.11
C PRO A 347 -18.47 -6.00 -10.46
N VAL A 348 -19.32 -6.35 -11.44
CA VAL A 348 -19.39 -7.72 -11.96
C VAL A 348 -18.02 -8.13 -12.47
N ALA A 349 -17.50 -9.24 -11.93
CA ALA A 349 -16.18 -9.74 -12.29
C ALA A 349 -16.11 -10.15 -13.77
N LYS A 350 -15.04 -9.74 -14.45
CA LYS A 350 -14.70 -10.18 -15.81
C LYS A 350 -13.51 -11.15 -15.75
N PRO A 351 -13.42 -12.12 -16.65
CA PRO A 351 -12.32 -13.08 -16.66
C PRO A 351 -10.96 -12.41 -16.68
N LEU A 352 -10.03 -12.93 -15.88
CA LEU A 352 -8.61 -12.59 -15.95
C LEU A 352 -8.01 -13.11 -17.27
N PRO A 353 -6.90 -12.52 -17.77
CA PRO A 353 -6.22 -13.04 -18.96
C PRO A 353 -5.69 -14.46 -18.72
N ILE A 354 -6.13 -15.44 -19.52
CA ILE A 354 -5.73 -16.86 -19.41
C ILE A 354 -5.21 -17.45 -20.71
N ASP A 355 -5.22 -16.69 -21.80
CA ASP A 355 -4.68 -17.11 -23.11
C ASP A 355 -4.00 -15.90 -23.77
N TYR A 356 -2.66 -15.84 -23.69
CA TYR A 356 -1.88 -14.74 -24.24
C TYR A 356 -0.40 -15.14 -24.43
N ALA A 357 0.25 -14.40 -25.32
CA ALA A 357 1.71 -14.22 -25.35
C ALA A 357 1.97 -12.72 -25.32
N LYS A 358 2.60 -12.23 -24.26
CA LYS A 358 2.80 -10.79 -24.03
C LYS A 358 4.24 -10.51 -23.66
N GLU A 359 4.84 -9.63 -24.42
CA GLU A 359 6.17 -9.10 -24.18
C GLU A 359 6.11 -7.88 -23.26
N PHE A 360 7.07 -7.84 -22.34
CA PHE A 360 7.38 -6.72 -21.47
C PHE A 360 8.84 -6.35 -21.72
N SER A 361 9.05 -5.52 -22.74
CA SER A 361 10.37 -5.22 -23.28
C SER A 361 11.30 -4.56 -22.26
N ASN A 362 10.76 -3.64 -21.43
CA ASN A 362 11.53 -2.98 -20.38
C ASN A 362 11.94 -3.92 -19.24
N SER A 363 11.24 -5.04 -19.09
CA SER A 363 11.55 -6.10 -18.13
C SER A 363 12.32 -7.27 -18.71
N ASN A 364 12.63 -7.24 -20.02
CA ASN A 364 13.24 -8.36 -20.73
C ASN A 364 12.49 -9.68 -20.53
N LEU A 365 11.17 -9.61 -20.46
CA LEU A 365 10.29 -10.70 -20.08
C LEU A 365 9.21 -10.95 -21.13
N MET A 366 9.10 -12.18 -21.59
CA MET A 366 7.96 -12.70 -22.33
C MET A 366 7.11 -13.57 -21.41
N ARG A 367 5.83 -13.25 -21.28
CA ARG A 367 4.86 -14.06 -20.57
C ARG A 367 3.98 -14.80 -21.57
N VAL A 368 3.88 -16.11 -21.43
CA VAL A 368 3.03 -16.98 -22.26
C VAL A 368 2.09 -17.75 -21.35
N ARG A 369 0.79 -17.57 -21.51
CA ARG A 369 -0.24 -18.33 -20.78
C ARG A 369 -1.16 -19.06 -21.76
N ARG A 370 -1.53 -20.30 -21.42
CA ARG A 370 -2.49 -21.13 -22.14
C ARG A 370 -3.35 -21.88 -21.13
N GLY A 371 -4.42 -21.21 -20.68
CA GLY A 371 -5.31 -21.75 -19.65
C GLY A 371 -4.59 -22.10 -18.34
N PRO A 372 -4.47 -23.42 -18.02
CA PRO A 372 -3.98 -23.87 -16.73
C PRO A 372 -2.45 -23.85 -16.58
N TYR A 373 -1.70 -23.42 -17.58
CA TYR A 373 -0.25 -23.32 -17.51
C TYR A 373 0.27 -22.04 -18.15
N ASP A 374 1.39 -21.61 -17.65
CA ASP A 374 2.12 -20.47 -18.17
C ASP A 374 3.64 -20.65 -18.11
N ALA A 375 4.35 -19.75 -18.76
CA ALA A 375 5.79 -19.68 -18.74
C ALA A 375 6.25 -18.23 -18.74
N SER A 376 7.37 -17.98 -18.06
CA SER A 376 8.19 -16.78 -18.22
C SER A 376 9.44 -17.13 -19.01
N ILE A 377 9.79 -16.28 -19.98
CA ILE A 377 11.02 -16.38 -20.77
C ILE A 377 11.76 -15.06 -20.59
N LEU A 378 12.99 -15.12 -20.07
CA LEU A 378 13.77 -13.94 -19.73
C LEU A 378 15.06 -13.87 -20.55
N SER A 379 15.36 -12.70 -21.09
CA SER A 379 16.70 -12.35 -21.56
C SER A 379 17.44 -11.55 -20.49
N GLY A 380 18.76 -11.52 -20.55
CA GLY A 380 19.59 -10.84 -19.53
C GLY A 380 19.63 -11.54 -18.18
N SER A 381 19.15 -12.77 -18.07
CA SER A 381 19.13 -13.56 -16.84
C SER A 381 19.73 -14.95 -17.05
N SER A 382 20.47 -15.44 -16.05
CA SER A 382 20.93 -16.83 -16.04
C SER A 382 19.78 -17.81 -15.75
N VAL A 383 18.71 -17.36 -15.11
CA VAL A 383 17.42 -18.07 -15.00
C VAL A 383 16.55 -17.56 -16.15
N PHE A 384 16.59 -18.24 -17.26
CA PHE A 384 15.98 -17.75 -18.51
C PHE A 384 14.57 -18.30 -18.76
N PHE A 385 14.09 -19.27 -17.96
CA PHE A 385 12.81 -19.90 -18.15
C PHE A 385 12.21 -20.39 -16.83
N THR A 386 10.92 -20.13 -16.65
CA THR A 386 10.07 -20.72 -15.61
C THR A 386 8.83 -21.32 -16.26
N PHE A 387 8.20 -22.28 -15.59
CA PHE A 387 6.99 -22.91 -16.09
C PHE A 387 6.08 -23.35 -14.93
N HIS A 388 4.80 -23.05 -15.06
CA HIS A 388 3.78 -23.44 -14.09
C HIS A 388 2.65 -24.19 -14.78
N LYS A 389 2.19 -25.28 -14.20
CA LYS A 389 1.03 -26.03 -14.62
C LYS A 389 0.35 -26.65 -13.42
N LYS A 390 -0.77 -26.08 -12.99
CA LYS A 390 -1.45 -26.47 -11.75
C LYS A 390 -0.44 -26.43 -10.58
N GLU A 391 -0.28 -27.58 -9.89
CA GLU A 391 0.64 -27.76 -8.76
C GLU A 391 2.11 -27.94 -9.20
N LEU A 392 2.38 -28.18 -10.49
CA LEU A 392 3.74 -28.34 -11.01
C LEU A 392 4.36 -26.97 -11.25
N MET A 393 5.48 -26.70 -10.60
CA MET A 393 6.27 -25.48 -10.77
C MET A 393 7.72 -25.84 -11.11
N LEU A 394 8.20 -25.33 -12.24
CA LEU A 394 9.62 -25.21 -12.56
C LEU A 394 10.04 -23.77 -12.33
N GLN A 395 10.61 -23.49 -11.17
CA GLN A 395 10.95 -22.11 -10.74
C GLN A 395 12.17 -21.52 -11.42
N GLY A 396 12.93 -22.32 -12.14
CA GLY A 396 14.06 -21.80 -12.90
C GLY A 396 14.78 -22.86 -13.71
N MET A 397 15.12 -22.52 -14.95
CA MET A 397 16.02 -23.29 -15.79
C MET A 397 17.29 -22.48 -16.04
N ARG A 398 18.44 -23.15 -15.87
CA ARG A 398 19.77 -22.62 -16.14
C ARG A 398 20.55 -23.62 -16.96
N PHE A 399 21.43 -23.12 -17.84
CA PHE A 399 22.49 -23.92 -18.44
C PHE A 399 23.83 -23.46 -17.90
N ALA A 400 24.54 -24.39 -17.23
CA ALA A 400 25.91 -24.19 -16.83
C ALA A 400 26.81 -24.89 -17.82
N SER A 401 27.71 -24.15 -18.46
CA SER A 401 28.77 -24.70 -19.31
C SER A 401 30.03 -23.90 -19.08
N ALA A 402 31.17 -24.56 -19.03
CA ALA A 402 32.46 -23.88 -18.95
C ALA A 402 33.18 -24.12 -20.29
N PHE A 403 33.31 -23.04 -21.07
CA PHE A 403 34.03 -23.08 -22.33
C PHE A 403 34.73 -21.73 -22.54
N PHE A 404 36.05 -21.76 -22.59
CA PHE A 404 36.93 -20.60 -22.80
C PHE A 404 36.52 -19.34 -21.99
N GLY A 405 36.34 -19.52 -20.69
CA GLY A 405 35.98 -18.42 -19.78
C GLY A 405 34.50 -18.01 -19.76
N LYS A 406 33.64 -18.65 -20.58
CA LYS A 406 32.19 -18.48 -20.49
C LYS A 406 31.59 -19.52 -19.53
N GLY A 407 30.85 -19.07 -18.52
CA GLY A 407 30.32 -19.91 -17.47
C GLY A 407 28.85 -20.28 -17.72
N GLN A 408 27.94 -19.45 -17.27
CA GLN A 408 26.50 -19.70 -17.39
C GLN A 408 25.97 -19.12 -18.70
N PHE A 409 25.00 -19.80 -19.29
CA PHE A 409 24.19 -19.23 -20.37
C PHE A 409 23.36 -18.07 -19.81
N SER A 410 23.43 -16.92 -20.45
CA SER A 410 22.55 -15.78 -20.26
C SER A 410 22.22 -15.24 -21.65
N ALA A 411 20.95 -15.30 -22.04
CA ALA A 411 20.55 -14.82 -23.35
C ALA A 411 20.64 -13.30 -23.42
N ASP A 412 21.31 -12.77 -24.43
CA ASP A 412 21.35 -11.33 -24.71
C ASP A 412 20.00 -10.83 -25.24
N ALA A 413 19.32 -11.69 -26.00
CA ALA A 413 18.02 -11.44 -26.59
C ALA A 413 17.23 -12.74 -26.82
N TYR A 414 15.93 -12.60 -27.04
CA TYR A 414 15.13 -13.68 -27.61
C TYR A 414 14.42 -13.19 -28.88
N LYS A 415 14.08 -14.12 -29.75
CA LYS A 415 13.24 -13.87 -30.92
C LYS A 415 12.14 -14.93 -31.02
N VAL A 416 11.05 -14.59 -31.69
CA VAL A 416 9.92 -15.49 -31.91
C VAL A 416 9.87 -15.83 -33.38
N GLU A 417 10.06 -17.11 -33.72
CA GLU A 417 9.97 -17.62 -35.09
C GLU A 417 9.08 -18.88 -35.14
N ASN A 418 8.03 -18.86 -35.94
CA ASN A 418 7.12 -19.99 -36.13
C ASN A 418 6.57 -20.56 -34.80
N GLY A 419 6.23 -19.68 -33.85
CA GLY A 419 5.72 -20.06 -32.53
C GLY A 419 6.80 -20.61 -31.55
N LYS A 420 8.07 -20.58 -31.93
CA LYS A 420 9.20 -20.97 -31.10
C LYS A 420 9.89 -19.71 -30.52
N TYR A 421 10.28 -19.79 -29.28
CA TYR A 421 11.09 -18.77 -28.62
C TYR A 421 12.56 -19.22 -28.67
N ILE A 422 13.39 -18.44 -29.30
CA ILE A 422 14.82 -18.75 -29.52
C ILE A 422 15.63 -17.75 -28.73
N LEU A 423 16.36 -18.25 -27.73
CA LEU A 423 17.28 -17.46 -26.92
C LEU A 423 18.70 -17.65 -27.45
N THR A 424 19.42 -16.54 -27.59
CA THR A 424 20.80 -16.51 -28.12
C THR A 424 21.68 -15.70 -27.17
N SER A 425 22.96 -16.10 -27.04
CA SER A 425 24.02 -15.40 -26.28
C SER A 425 25.28 -15.28 -27.12
#